data_727a0d58c8e2cad32e93bb922acc02df
#
_entry.id   727a0d58c8e2cad32e93bb922acc02df
#
_cell.length_a   1.000
_cell.length_b   1.000
_cell.length_c   1.000
_cell.angle_alpha   90.00
_cell.angle_beta   90.00
_cell.angle_gamma   90.00
#
_symmetry.space_group_name_H-M   'P 1'
#
loop_
_entity.id
_entity.type
_entity.pdbx_description
1 polymer ?
#
loop_
_entity_poly.entity_id
_entity_poly.type
_entity_poly.pdbx_seq_one_letter_code
_entity_poly.pdbx_strand_id
1 'polypeptide(L)' 'MTSNQKRHPALTDTDAMPFGKHKGVPMQDVPASYLRWLKDEGCSDERVANYIHNSWDAIRQELGE' A
#
# COMPACT_ATOMS: atom_id res chain seq x y z
N MET A 1 5.22 20.68 14.75
CA MET A 1 5.04 20.28 14.38
C MET A 1 4.53 19.93 13.75
N THR A 2 4.58 19.69 13.31
CA THR A 2 4.28 19.33 12.66
C THR A 2 3.53 18.94 12.26
N SER A 3 3.16 18.83 12.13
CA SER A 3 2.42 18.41 11.79
C SER A 3 1.87 18.34 10.82
N ASN A 4 1.86 18.41 10.16
CA ASN A 4 1.34 18.37 9.21
C ASN A 4 1.25 17.53 8.45
N GLN A 5 1.57 16.86 8.47
CA GLN A 5 1.55 15.96 7.82
C GLN A 5 0.57 15.17 7.57
N LYS A 6 -0.11 14.90 7.79
CA LYS A 6 -0.99 14.22 7.69
C LYS A 6 -1.94 14.46 6.73
N ARG A 7 -1.93 15.11 5.79
CA ARG A 7 -2.89 15.27 4.86
C ARG A 7 -2.95 14.20 3.88
N HIS A 8 -2.01 13.36 3.77
CA HIS A 8 -2.04 12.18 2.91
C HIS A 8 -1.74 10.97 3.78
N PRO A 9 -2.71 10.53 4.56
CA PRO A 9 -2.45 9.39 5.42
C PRO A 9 -2.14 8.17 4.57
N ALA A 10 -1.19 7.40 5.02
CA ALA A 10 -0.82 6.16 4.37
C ALA A 10 -0.72 5.09 5.43
N LEU A 11 -1.05 3.85 5.05
CA LEU A 11 -0.85 2.73 5.95
C LEU A 11 0.64 2.49 6.11
N THR A 12 1.02 1.96 7.27
CA THR A 12 2.40 1.58 7.51
C THR A 12 2.58 0.10 7.23
N ASP A 13 3.81 -0.37 7.23
CA ASP A 13 4.12 -1.77 6.95
C ASP A 13 3.40 -2.74 7.87
N THR A 14 3.13 -2.33 9.10
CA THR A 14 2.51 -3.21 10.09
C THR A 14 0.99 -3.06 10.15
N ASP A 15 0.42 -2.08 9.48
CA ASP A 15 -1.02 -1.92 9.46
C ASP A 15 -1.66 -3.02 8.62
N ALA A 16 -2.83 -3.48 9.04
CA ALA A 16 -3.53 -4.54 8.34
C ALA A 16 -4.17 -4.02 7.07
N MET A 17 -4.16 -4.84 6.03
CA MET A 17 -4.87 -4.55 4.80
C MET A 17 -6.35 -4.43 5.11
N PRO A 18 -7.01 -3.31 4.75
CA PRO A 18 -8.38 -3.05 5.20
C PRO A 18 -9.46 -3.74 4.39
N PHE A 19 -9.13 -4.32 3.25
CA PHE A 19 -10.16 -4.93 2.42
C PHE A 19 -9.58 -5.98 1.49
N GLY A 20 -10.46 -6.72 0.86
CA GLY A 20 -10.10 -7.59 -0.24
C GLY A 20 -9.55 -8.92 0.20
N LYS A 21 -8.90 -9.58 -0.76
CA LYS A 21 -8.40 -10.94 -0.59
C LYS A 21 -7.41 -11.08 0.56
N HIS A 22 -6.65 -10.02 0.83
CA HIS A 22 -5.62 -10.05 1.86
C HIS A 22 -6.00 -9.25 3.09
N LYS A 23 -7.30 -9.03 3.31
CA LYS A 23 -7.77 -8.29 4.47
C LYS A 23 -7.19 -8.87 5.75
N GLY A 24 -6.69 -8.02 6.61
CA GLY A 24 -6.12 -8.43 7.90
C GLY A 24 -4.65 -8.78 7.86
N VAL A 25 -4.06 -8.87 6.68
CA VAL A 25 -2.64 -9.19 6.54
C VAL A 25 -1.85 -7.88 6.65
N PRO A 26 -0.74 -7.85 7.43
CA PRO A 26 0.09 -6.64 7.47
C PRO A 26 0.52 -6.23 6.08
N MET A 27 0.53 -4.95 5.81
CA MET A 27 0.83 -4.45 4.47
C MET A 27 2.15 -4.99 3.93
N GLN A 28 3.15 -5.12 4.80
CA GLN A 28 4.45 -5.64 4.36
C GLN A 28 4.40 -7.09 3.89
N ASP A 29 3.37 -7.84 4.31
CA ASP A 29 3.22 -9.24 3.93
C ASP A 29 2.26 -9.43 2.76
N VAL A 30 1.62 -8.37 2.28
CA VAL A 30 0.76 -8.45 1.11
C VAL A 30 1.64 -8.60 -0.13
N PRO A 31 1.35 -9.59 -1.00
CA PRO A 31 2.21 -9.82 -2.16
C PRO A 31 2.31 -8.59 -3.06
N ALA A 32 3.51 -8.35 -3.58
CA ALA A 32 3.73 -7.22 -4.47
C ALA A 32 2.86 -7.29 -5.72
N SER A 33 2.61 -8.50 -6.22
CA SER A 33 1.75 -8.67 -7.39
C SER A 33 0.33 -8.21 -7.13
N TYR A 34 -0.17 -8.43 -5.91
CA TYR A 34 -1.51 -7.97 -5.57
C TYR A 34 -1.56 -6.45 -5.47
N LEU A 35 -0.52 -5.85 -4.89
CA LEU A 35 -0.45 -4.40 -4.79
C LEU A 35 -0.35 -3.76 -6.18
N ARG A 36 0.40 -4.37 -7.08
CA ARG A 36 0.46 -3.90 -8.45
C ARG A 36 -0.90 -3.99 -9.13
N TRP A 37 -1.60 -5.09 -8.91
CA TRP A 37 -2.94 -5.28 -9.46
C TRP A 37 -3.88 -4.18 -8.98
N LEU A 38 -3.81 -3.86 -7.67
CA LEU A 38 -4.63 -2.79 -7.13
C LEU A 38 -4.33 -1.44 -7.78
N LYS A 39 -3.04 -1.18 -8.02
CA LYS A 39 -2.65 0.06 -8.66
C LYS A 39 -3.22 0.15 -10.07
N ASP A 40 -3.15 -0.95 -10.81
CA ASP A 40 -3.62 -0.98 -12.19
C ASP A 40 -5.14 -0.88 -12.27
N GLU A 41 -5.86 -1.46 -11.32
CA GLU A 41 -7.32 -1.43 -11.31
C GLU A 41 -7.87 -0.12 -10.75
N GLY A 42 -7.04 0.64 -10.07
CA GLY A 42 -7.51 1.87 -9.46
C GLY A 42 -8.02 1.65 -8.05
N CYS A 43 -7.12 1.70 -7.09
CA CYS A 43 -7.49 1.49 -5.69
C CYS A 43 -8.28 2.68 -5.17
N SER A 44 -9.46 2.42 -4.63
CA SER A 44 -10.33 3.48 -4.12
C SER A 44 -10.02 3.87 -2.68
N ASP A 45 -9.26 3.07 -1.95
CA ASP A 45 -8.88 3.42 -0.58
C ASP A 45 -7.61 4.26 -0.62
N GLU A 46 -7.74 5.51 -0.20
CA GLU A 46 -6.64 6.46 -0.29
C GLU A 46 -5.43 6.03 0.51
N ARG A 47 -5.65 5.42 1.68
CA ARG A 47 -4.53 5.01 2.53
C ARG A 47 -3.73 3.90 1.88
N VAL A 48 -4.41 2.95 1.25
CA VAL A 48 -3.74 1.87 0.54
C VAL A 48 -3.04 2.41 -0.70
N ALA A 49 -3.71 3.28 -1.44
CA ALA A 49 -3.11 3.88 -2.63
C ALA A 49 -1.83 4.65 -2.28
N ASN A 50 -1.86 5.37 -1.17
CA ASN A 50 -0.69 6.12 -0.73
C ASN A 50 0.44 5.19 -0.30
N TYR A 51 0.10 4.08 0.36
CA TYR A 51 1.10 3.09 0.71
C TYR A 51 1.79 2.53 -0.54
N ILE A 52 1.00 2.19 -1.55
CA ILE A 52 1.55 1.65 -2.79
C ILE A 52 2.45 2.68 -3.46
N HIS A 53 2.01 3.93 -3.49
CA HIS A 53 2.80 4.99 -4.09
C HIS A 53 4.13 5.17 -3.37
N ASN A 54 4.08 5.22 -2.05
CA ASN A 54 5.28 5.45 -1.26
C ASN A 54 6.25 4.27 -1.29
N SER A 55 5.74 3.07 -1.53
CA SER A 55 6.54 1.85 -1.51
C SER A 55 6.79 1.32 -2.92
N TRP A 56 6.52 2.13 -3.95
CA TRP A 56 6.52 1.63 -5.32
C TRP A 56 7.86 1.04 -5.74
N ASP A 57 8.96 1.67 -5.34
CA ASP A 57 10.28 1.15 -5.71
C ASP A 57 10.51 -0.24 -5.13
N ALA A 58 10.12 -0.45 -3.87
CA ALA A 58 10.27 -1.76 -3.23
C ALA A 58 9.35 -2.79 -3.90
N ILE A 59 8.14 -2.38 -4.25
CA ILE A 59 7.19 -3.28 -4.90
C ILE A 59 7.74 -3.73 -6.25
N ARG A 60 8.28 -2.81 -7.03
CA ARG A 60 8.86 -3.14 -8.32
C ARG A 60 10.04 -4.10 -8.17
N GLN A 61 10.85 -3.89 -7.16
CA GLN A 61 11.99 -4.79 -6.93
C GLN A 61 11.53 -6.20 -6.63
N GLU A 62 10.47 -6.34 -5.85
CA GLU A 62 9.93 -7.66 -5.55
C GLU A 62 9.34 -8.33 -6.78
N LEU A 63 8.83 -7.54 -7.70
CA LEU A 63 8.28 -8.06 -8.95
C LEU A 63 9.37 -8.38 -9.97
N GLY A 64 10.60 -8.00 -9.69
CA GLY A 64 11.70 -8.26 -10.61
C GLY A 64 11.79 -7.27 -11.76
N GLU A 65 11.22 -6.10 -11.57
CA GLU A 65 11.23 -5.08 -12.63
C GLU A 65 12.35 -4.09 -12.51
#